data_def1b63f8814b4dc3b3fce3de35d3e4a
#
_entry.id   def1b63f8814b4dc3b3fce3de35d3e4a
#
_cell.length_a   1.000
_cell.length_b   1.000
_cell.length_c   1.000
_cell.angle_alpha   90.00
_cell.angle_beta   90.00
_cell.angle_gamma   90.00
#
_symmetry.space_group_name_H-M   'P 1'
#
loop_
_entity.id
_entity.type
_entity.pdbx_description
1 polymer ?
#
loop_
_entity_poly.entity_id
_entity_poly.type
_entity_poly.pdbx_seq_one_letter_code
_entity_poly.pdbx_strand_id
1 'polypeptide(L)'
;MTEPTPDTTRRTFMTTAALAASAAAAQPFAIHAQDKAGSKLPVVGTGEHTYECHHNWGEAPPNIKWYETHGCAVDKAGNVYITHRAAANLPKSPKDCQDTIVVFDPKGKFIRSFGWQFTSGGHGIDIREENGEEFLYLAYMMPVNLIEKTNLKGERVWLKDRPPEAHVYDQPKARFAPTNIAFAPDGSFYLADGYGSNYIHHYDKDGIWKKTFGGTGTEAGKFRTAHGIWVDARPGREPMLVIADRANNRLQYLSLDGKPVSMDTANVSFPAHIETRGEIMMVPDLHARITLFDKDNKVITHLGYNADWTKEVLDGKKVRQQPQRWQAGRFVHPHDACFDNDGNIVVAEWVVPGRLTYLRKVSG
;
A
#
# COMPACT_ATOMS: atom_id res chain seq x y z
N MET A 1 19.71 37.67 78.84
CA MET A 1 19.23 39.03 78.62
C MET A 1 19.04 39.25 77.18
N THR A 2 17.80 39.45 76.83
CA THR A 2 17.23 40.18 75.69
C THR A 2 17.43 39.58 74.26
N GLU A 3 16.33 39.03 73.80
CA GLU A 3 15.88 39.16 72.41
C GLU A 3 15.78 40.65 71.95
N PRO A 4 15.74 40.95 70.69
CA PRO A 4 14.53 40.74 69.93
C PRO A 4 14.74 40.42 68.41
N THR A 5 13.70 39.86 67.83
CA THR A 5 13.35 39.81 66.41
C THR A 5 13.21 41.22 65.81
N PRO A 6 13.33 41.45 64.47
CA PRO A 6 12.20 41.17 63.58
C PRO A 6 12.54 40.79 62.15
N ASP A 7 11.62 40.04 61.61
CA ASP A 7 10.89 40.20 60.34
C ASP A 7 11.65 40.78 59.10
N THR A 8 11.84 39.95 58.09
CA THR A 8 11.84 40.41 56.70
C THR A 8 11.26 39.33 55.77
N THR A 9 10.10 39.66 55.32
CA THR A 9 9.37 39.14 54.19
C THR A 9 10.27 38.72 53.01
N ARG A 10 10.38 37.41 52.77
CA ARG A 10 10.82 36.87 51.50
C ARG A 10 9.68 36.83 50.53
N ARG A 11 9.67 37.76 49.58
CA ARG A 11 8.90 37.68 48.37
C ARG A 11 9.37 36.49 47.54
N THR A 12 8.58 35.45 47.54
CA THR A 12 8.74 34.31 46.63
C THR A 12 8.30 34.75 45.25
N PHE A 13 9.25 34.92 44.33
CA PHE A 13 8.94 35.01 42.92
C PHE A 13 8.58 33.64 42.44
N MET A 14 7.30 33.37 42.27
CA MET A 14 6.86 32.25 41.46
C MET A 14 7.02 32.60 39.99
N THR A 15 8.06 32.08 39.39
CA THR A 15 8.18 32.02 37.92
C THR A 15 7.28 30.86 37.46
N THR A 16 6.09 31.20 37.03
CA THR A 16 5.23 30.25 36.29
C THR A 16 5.83 30.05 34.91
N ALA A 17 6.56 28.96 34.73
CA ALA A 17 6.91 28.46 33.41
C ALA A 17 5.60 27.88 32.82
N ALA A 18 4.97 28.63 31.94
CA ALA A 18 3.90 28.12 31.09
C ALA A 18 4.53 27.19 30.08
N LEU A 19 4.45 25.88 30.31
CA LEU A 19 4.59 24.87 29.27
C LEU A 19 3.39 25.04 28.34
N ALA A 20 3.60 25.69 27.21
CA ALA A 20 2.72 25.61 26.08
C ALA A 20 2.86 24.20 25.49
N ALA A 21 2.08 23.26 26.01
CA ALA A 21 1.79 22.03 25.31
C ALA A 21 0.96 22.41 24.09
N SER A 22 1.59 22.51 22.94
CA SER A 22 0.88 22.51 21.67
C SER A 22 0.27 21.13 21.49
N ALA A 23 -0.92 20.95 22.03
CA ALA A 23 -1.82 19.88 21.61
C ALA A 23 -2.18 20.22 20.16
N ALA A 24 -1.50 19.58 19.21
CA ALA A 24 -2.00 19.45 17.88
C ALA A 24 -3.33 18.71 18.03
N ALA A 25 -4.42 19.45 18.05
CA ALA A 25 -5.76 18.90 18.01
C ALA A 25 -5.85 18.11 16.70
N ALA A 26 -5.78 16.78 16.80
CA ALA A 26 -6.16 15.90 15.71
C ALA A 26 -7.62 16.25 15.43
N GLN A 27 -7.85 17.03 14.39
CA GLN A 27 -9.19 17.31 13.91
C GLN A 27 -9.82 15.96 13.58
N PRO A 28 -11.00 15.64 14.16
CA PRO A 28 -11.69 14.43 13.77
C PRO A 28 -11.99 14.57 12.27
N PHE A 29 -11.37 13.74 11.46
CA PHE A 29 -11.70 13.64 10.04
C PHE A 29 -13.15 13.20 9.95
N ALA A 30 -14.05 14.14 9.76
CA ALA A 30 -15.46 13.87 9.66
C ALA A 30 -15.74 13.12 8.38
N ILE A 31 -16.34 11.94 8.50
CA ILE A 31 -17.13 11.41 7.40
C ILE A 31 -18.33 12.33 7.30
N HIS A 32 -18.33 13.18 6.32
CA HIS A 32 -19.53 13.89 5.95
C HIS A 32 -20.43 12.91 5.19
N ALA A 33 -21.29 12.21 5.94
CA ALA A 33 -22.43 11.49 5.37
C ALA A 33 -23.46 12.50 4.83
N GLN A 34 -23.03 13.58 4.21
CA GLN A 34 -23.87 14.61 3.61
C GLN A 34 -23.47 14.84 2.17
N ASP A 35 -24.34 14.46 1.38
CA ASP A 35 -24.73 14.79 0.05
C ASP A 35 -24.40 16.22 -0.39
N LYS A 36 -23.15 16.46 -0.84
CA LYS A 36 -22.84 17.68 -1.58
C LYS A 36 -23.22 17.58 -3.07
N ALA A 37 -23.55 16.38 -3.54
CA ALA A 37 -23.85 16.11 -4.95
C ALA A 37 -25.15 15.32 -5.17
N GLY A 38 -26.05 15.20 -4.19
CA GLY A 38 -27.25 14.39 -4.31
C GLY A 38 -27.01 12.88 -4.12
N SER A 39 -25.82 12.46 -3.71
CA SER A 39 -25.44 11.05 -3.52
C SER A 39 -25.75 10.59 -2.10
N LYS A 40 -26.30 9.38 -1.96
CA LYS A 40 -26.50 8.70 -0.65
C LYS A 40 -25.25 7.96 -0.20
N LEU A 41 -24.15 8.04 -0.95
CA LEU A 41 -22.91 7.36 -0.67
C LEU A 41 -22.05 8.12 0.34
N PRO A 42 -21.30 7.45 1.21
CA PRO A 42 -20.40 8.13 2.11
C PRO A 42 -19.29 8.84 1.34
N VAL A 43 -18.92 10.01 1.83
CA VAL A 43 -17.84 10.84 1.29
C VAL A 43 -16.66 10.83 2.26
N VAL A 44 -15.46 10.59 1.75
CA VAL A 44 -14.21 10.55 2.53
C VAL A 44 -13.21 11.56 2.00
N GLY A 45 -12.32 12.05 2.88
CA GLY A 45 -11.31 13.02 2.50
C GLY A 45 -11.70 14.47 2.79
N THR A 46 -10.89 15.43 2.31
CA THR A 46 -11.05 16.86 2.59
C THR A 46 -10.65 17.70 1.37
N GLY A 47 -11.28 18.87 1.20
CA GLY A 47 -10.95 19.82 0.13
C GLY A 47 -11.00 19.18 -1.27
N GLU A 48 -9.97 19.41 -2.07
CA GLU A 48 -9.83 18.87 -3.43
C GLU A 48 -9.61 17.34 -3.45
N HIS A 49 -9.31 16.75 -2.29
CA HIS A 49 -9.10 15.31 -2.11
C HIS A 49 -10.30 14.66 -1.43
N THR A 50 -11.48 14.94 -1.97
CA THR A 50 -12.76 14.42 -1.50
C THR A 50 -13.30 13.39 -2.49
N TYR A 51 -13.75 12.25 -1.97
CA TYR A 51 -14.16 11.10 -2.78
C TYR A 51 -15.47 10.50 -2.26
N GLU A 52 -16.38 10.15 -3.16
CA GLU A 52 -17.48 9.23 -2.87
C GLU A 52 -16.97 7.80 -2.79
N CYS A 53 -17.42 7.06 -1.80
CA CYS A 53 -16.92 5.73 -1.51
C CYS A 53 -17.92 4.65 -1.95
N HIS A 54 -17.58 3.93 -3.01
CA HIS A 54 -18.35 2.83 -3.59
C HIS A 54 -17.72 1.50 -3.16
N HIS A 55 -18.15 0.94 -2.03
CA HIS A 55 -17.72 -0.40 -1.61
C HIS A 55 -18.34 -1.49 -2.50
N ASN A 56 -17.67 -2.66 -2.55
CA ASN A 56 -18.06 -3.80 -3.37
C ASN A 56 -18.15 -3.47 -4.87
N TRP A 57 -17.23 -2.62 -5.34
CA TRP A 57 -17.10 -2.32 -6.75
C TRP A 57 -16.50 -3.51 -7.50
N GLY A 58 -16.90 -3.68 -8.76
CA GLY A 58 -16.44 -4.76 -9.62
C GLY A 58 -17.33 -6.01 -9.53
N GLU A 59 -17.91 -6.38 -10.65
CA GLU A 59 -18.79 -7.55 -10.77
C GLU A 59 -17.95 -8.78 -11.12
N ALA A 60 -17.43 -9.48 -10.10
CA ALA A 60 -16.70 -10.73 -10.31
C ALA A 60 -17.62 -11.80 -10.92
N PRO A 61 -17.15 -12.57 -11.93
CA PRO A 61 -17.94 -13.64 -12.51
C PRO A 61 -18.16 -14.77 -11.49
N PRO A 62 -19.23 -15.59 -11.63
CA PRO A 62 -19.60 -16.59 -10.63
C PRO A 62 -18.54 -17.67 -10.37
N ASN A 63 -17.62 -17.89 -11.31
CA ASN A 63 -16.51 -18.83 -11.18
C ASN A 63 -15.31 -18.25 -10.41
N ILE A 64 -15.26 -16.96 -10.18
CA ILE A 64 -14.22 -16.30 -9.38
C ILE A 64 -14.74 -16.08 -7.95
N LYS A 65 -14.10 -16.72 -7.00
CA LYS A 65 -14.40 -16.54 -5.57
C LYS A 65 -13.27 -15.77 -4.93
N TRP A 66 -13.55 -14.53 -4.56
CA TRP A 66 -12.62 -13.75 -3.76
C TRP A 66 -12.40 -14.44 -2.41
N TYR A 67 -11.15 -14.83 -2.11
CA TYR A 67 -10.79 -15.12 -0.72
C TYR A 67 -10.17 -13.86 -0.10
N GLU A 68 -9.13 -13.32 -0.74
CA GLU A 68 -8.48 -12.05 -0.35
C GLU A 68 -8.10 -11.30 -1.61
N THR A 69 -8.40 -10.00 -1.69
CA THR A 69 -7.87 -9.12 -2.74
C THR A 69 -6.57 -8.47 -2.26
N HIS A 70 -5.58 -8.34 -3.14
CA HIS A 70 -4.25 -7.87 -2.77
C HIS A 70 -3.81 -6.66 -3.56
N GLY A 71 -3.48 -6.80 -4.85
CA GLY A 71 -2.95 -5.75 -5.69
C GLY A 71 -3.97 -5.21 -6.69
N CYS A 72 -3.79 -3.96 -7.09
CA CYS A 72 -4.56 -3.33 -8.16
C CYS A 72 -3.67 -2.45 -9.03
N ALA A 73 -3.96 -2.41 -10.34
CA ALA A 73 -3.31 -1.53 -11.30
C ALA A 73 -4.29 -1.14 -12.40
N VAL A 74 -4.05 0.00 -13.06
CA VAL A 74 -4.92 0.52 -14.13
C VAL A 74 -4.10 0.74 -15.39
N ASP A 75 -4.60 0.24 -16.54
CA ASP A 75 -3.98 0.47 -17.85
C ASP A 75 -4.38 1.82 -18.45
N LYS A 76 -3.76 2.20 -19.55
CA LYS A 76 -4.08 3.45 -20.28
C LYS A 76 -5.51 3.51 -20.80
N ALA A 77 -6.14 2.36 -21.04
CA ALA A 77 -7.54 2.29 -21.45
C ALA A 77 -8.49 2.44 -20.26
N GLY A 78 -7.99 2.49 -19.03
CA GLY A 78 -8.76 2.57 -17.79
C GLY A 78 -9.23 1.21 -17.29
N ASN A 79 -8.78 0.10 -17.87
CA ASN A 79 -9.12 -1.23 -17.33
C ASN A 79 -8.37 -1.47 -16.03
N VAL A 80 -9.06 -2.08 -15.07
CA VAL A 80 -8.57 -2.33 -13.72
C VAL A 80 -8.19 -3.80 -13.58
N TYR A 81 -6.96 -4.05 -13.20
CA TYR A 81 -6.39 -5.37 -12.96
C TYR A 81 -6.28 -5.61 -11.47
N ILE A 82 -6.83 -6.71 -10.98
CA ILE A 82 -6.85 -7.07 -9.57
C ILE A 82 -6.16 -8.41 -9.39
N THR A 83 -5.19 -8.47 -8.49
CA THR A 83 -4.67 -9.76 -8.00
C THR A 83 -5.44 -10.20 -6.76
N HIS A 84 -5.69 -11.50 -6.68
CA HIS A 84 -6.34 -12.08 -5.51
C HIS A 84 -5.83 -13.49 -5.19
N ARG A 85 -6.17 -13.94 -4.01
CA ARG A 85 -6.02 -15.34 -3.62
C ARG A 85 -7.38 -16.03 -3.66
N ALA A 86 -7.40 -17.23 -4.21
CA ALA A 86 -8.62 -18.06 -4.24
C ALA A 86 -8.87 -18.77 -2.90
N ALA A 87 -7.80 -19.03 -2.12
CA ALA A 87 -7.83 -19.65 -0.82
C ALA A 87 -6.53 -19.37 -0.04
N ALA A 88 -6.53 -19.62 1.27
CA ALA A 88 -5.32 -19.50 2.09
C ALA A 88 -4.24 -20.53 1.75
N ASN A 89 -4.64 -21.68 1.23
CA ASN A 89 -3.76 -22.80 0.88
C ASN A 89 -3.86 -23.13 -0.60
N LEU A 90 -2.88 -23.89 -1.11
CA LEU A 90 -2.97 -24.45 -2.45
C LEU A 90 -4.21 -25.31 -2.60
N PRO A 91 -4.88 -25.25 -3.75
CA PRO A 91 -6.00 -26.13 -4.05
C PRO A 91 -5.55 -27.59 -4.05
N LYS A 92 -6.41 -28.45 -3.53
CA LYS A 92 -6.14 -29.91 -3.46
C LYS A 92 -6.34 -30.61 -4.81
N SER A 93 -7.00 -29.96 -5.73
CA SER A 93 -7.32 -30.46 -7.06
C SER A 93 -7.16 -29.36 -8.11
N PRO A 94 -6.73 -29.68 -9.33
CA PRO A 94 -6.73 -28.72 -10.45
C PRO A 94 -8.10 -28.08 -10.71
N LYS A 95 -9.19 -28.77 -10.36
CA LYS A 95 -10.56 -28.24 -10.50
C LYS A 95 -10.87 -27.08 -9.57
N ASP A 96 -10.10 -26.93 -8.50
CA ASP A 96 -10.26 -25.86 -7.50
C ASP A 96 -9.35 -24.66 -7.82
N CYS A 97 -8.53 -24.77 -8.87
CA CYS A 97 -7.70 -23.65 -9.33
C CYS A 97 -8.58 -22.55 -9.94
N GLN A 98 -8.27 -21.31 -9.61
CA GLN A 98 -8.91 -20.13 -10.15
C GLN A 98 -7.86 -19.18 -10.71
N ASP A 99 -8.27 -18.36 -11.66
CA ASP A 99 -7.44 -17.29 -12.16
C ASP A 99 -7.05 -16.32 -11.04
N THR A 100 -5.81 -15.92 -11.04
CA THR A 100 -5.22 -15.06 -9.99
C THR A 100 -5.38 -13.60 -10.30
N ILE A 101 -5.52 -13.27 -11.59
CA ILE A 101 -5.72 -11.92 -12.09
C ILE A 101 -7.11 -11.80 -12.68
N VAL A 102 -7.85 -10.77 -12.27
CA VAL A 102 -9.20 -10.44 -12.79
C VAL A 102 -9.18 -9.03 -13.33
N VAL A 103 -9.75 -8.83 -14.51
CA VAL A 103 -9.75 -7.57 -15.22
C VAL A 103 -11.16 -7.05 -15.38
N PHE A 104 -11.35 -5.79 -15.00
CA PHE A 104 -12.61 -5.05 -15.14
C PHE A 104 -12.45 -3.87 -16.09
N ASP A 105 -13.54 -3.48 -16.74
CA ASP A 105 -13.59 -2.19 -17.44
C ASP A 105 -13.66 -1.02 -16.43
N PRO A 106 -13.55 0.24 -16.89
CA PRO A 106 -13.65 1.41 -16.00
C PRO A 106 -14.95 1.54 -15.20
N LYS A 107 -15.99 0.78 -15.58
CA LYS A 107 -17.28 0.76 -14.89
C LYS A 107 -17.43 -0.42 -13.91
N GLY A 108 -16.40 -1.25 -13.77
CA GLY A 108 -16.43 -2.43 -12.92
C GLY A 108 -17.03 -3.67 -13.54
N LYS A 109 -17.31 -3.67 -14.85
CA LYS A 109 -17.78 -4.86 -15.54
C LYS A 109 -16.62 -5.80 -15.86
N PHE A 110 -16.81 -7.07 -15.57
CA PHE A 110 -15.83 -8.11 -15.88
C PHE A 110 -15.49 -8.18 -17.38
N ILE A 111 -14.20 -8.22 -17.70
CA ILE A 111 -13.70 -8.39 -19.07
C ILE A 111 -13.14 -9.80 -19.26
N ARG A 112 -12.17 -10.20 -18.42
CA ARG A 112 -11.47 -11.49 -18.48
C ARG A 112 -10.74 -11.80 -17.18
N SER A 113 -10.26 -13.03 -17.06
CA SER A 113 -9.34 -13.44 -16.01
C SER A 113 -8.28 -14.38 -16.58
N PHE A 114 -7.15 -14.52 -15.86
CA PHE A 114 -6.04 -15.42 -16.21
C PHE A 114 -5.14 -15.69 -15.00
N GLY A 115 -4.17 -16.60 -15.18
CA GLY A 115 -3.17 -16.88 -14.15
C GLY A 115 -3.56 -18.01 -13.19
N TRP A 116 -4.43 -18.94 -13.62
CA TRP A 116 -4.87 -20.08 -12.79
C TRP A 116 -3.72 -20.95 -12.28
N GLN A 117 -2.60 -21.03 -13.01
CA GLN A 117 -1.40 -21.79 -12.63
C GLN A 117 -0.73 -21.22 -11.37
N PHE A 118 -1.06 -20.00 -10.99
CA PHE A 118 -0.54 -19.31 -9.81
C PHE A 118 -1.60 -19.11 -8.72
N THR A 119 -2.67 -19.88 -8.79
CA THR A 119 -3.73 -19.86 -7.77
C THR A 119 -3.15 -19.81 -6.35
N SER A 120 -3.72 -18.96 -5.50
CA SER A 120 -3.28 -18.66 -4.13
C SER A 120 -1.97 -17.85 -4.02
N GLY A 121 -1.32 -17.48 -5.11
CA GLY A 121 -0.09 -16.69 -5.10
C GLY A 121 -0.26 -15.20 -5.41
N GLY A 122 -1.42 -14.76 -5.90
CA GLY A 122 -1.62 -13.37 -6.33
C GLY A 122 -1.33 -12.36 -5.25
N HIS A 123 -0.42 -11.39 -5.54
CA HIS A 123 -0.04 -10.37 -4.58
C HIS A 123 0.26 -9.03 -5.27
N GLY A 124 1.52 -8.67 -5.49
CA GLY A 124 1.87 -7.41 -6.14
C GLY A 124 1.58 -7.42 -7.64
N ILE A 125 1.10 -6.30 -8.15
CA ILE A 125 0.88 -6.06 -9.56
C ILE A 125 1.20 -4.60 -9.86
N ASP A 126 1.83 -4.36 -11.00
CA ASP A 126 2.01 -3.04 -11.53
C ASP A 126 2.05 -3.07 -13.07
N ILE A 127 1.75 -1.95 -13.70
CA ILE A 127 1.76 -1.80 -15.15
C ILE A 127 2.86 -0.83 -15.56
N ARG A 128 3.61 -1.23 -16.59
CA ARG A 128 4.64 -0.39 -17.18
C ARG A 128 4.51 -0.35 -18.69
N GLU A 129 4.63 0.85 -19.22
CA GLU A 129 4.78 1.05 -20.65
C GLU A 129 6.25 0.88 -21.07
N GLU A 130 6.48 0.12 -22.12
CA GLU A 130 7.78 -0.10 -22.75
C GLU A 130 7.62 -0.06 -24.27
N ASN A 131 8.31 0.89 -24.92
CA ASN A 131 8.28 1.05 -26.38
C ASN A 131 6.85 1.19 -26.97
N GLY A 132 5.93 1.80 -26.22
CA GLY A 132 4.54 2.00 -26.65
C GLY A 132 3.59 0.86 -26.34
N GLU A 133 4.04 -0.20 -25.70
CA GLU A 133 3.22 -1.31 -25.23
C GLU A 133 3.20 -1.37 -23.70
N GLU A 134 2.08 -1.79 -23.12
CA GLU A 134 1.92 -1.95 -21.68
C GLU A 134 2.11 -3.41 -21.27
N PHE A 135 2.85 -3.60 -20.18
CA PHE A 135 3.13 -4.91 -19.61
C PHE A 135 2.76 -4.94 -18.13
N LEU A 136 2.24 -6.08 -17.70
CA LEU A 136 2.03 -6.41 -16.31
C LEU A 136 3.31 -6.99 -15.71
N TYR A 137 3.68 -6.49 -14.56
CA TYR A 137 4.70 -7.07 -13.71
C TYR A 137 4.02 -7.59 -12.43
N LEU A 138 4.18 -8.86 -12.18
CA LEU A 138 3.44 -9.61 -11.17
C LEU A 138 4.40 -10.21 -10.16
N ALA A 139 4.09 -10.02 -8.89
CA ALA A 139 4.78 -10.70 -7.80
C ALA A 139 3.82 -11.70 -7.16
N TYR A 140 4.20 -12.96 -7.18
CA TYR A 140 3.43 -14.04 -6.58
C TYR A 140 4.01 -14.42 -5.22
N MET A 141 3.23 -14.21 -4.17
CA MET A 141 3.61 -14.58 -2.81
C MET A 141 3.58 -16.11 -2.59
N MET A 142 3.95 -16.53 -1.38
CA MET A 142 3.86 -17.94 -0.98
C MET A 142 2.45 -18.51 -1.24
N PRO A 143 2.35 -19.72 -1.76
CA PRO A 143 3.42 -20.72 -1.92
C PRO A 143 4.14 -20.69 -3.28
N VAL A 144 3.81 -19.76 -4.15
CA VAL A 144 4.32 -19.68 -5.53
C VAL A 144 5.76 -19.11 -5.57
N ASN A 145 5.98 -17.95 -4.95
CA ASN A 145 7.28 -17.27 -4.80
C ASN A 145 8.01 -17.02 -6.13
N LEU A 146 7.33 -16.44 -7.10
CA LEU A 146 7.84 -16.10 -8.43
C LEU A 146 7.51 -14.66 -8.79
N ILE A 147 8.21 -14.13 -9.79
CA ILE A 147 7.82 -12.90 -10.46
C ILE A 147 7.63 -13.16 -11.95
N GLU A 148 6.69 -12.47 -12.57
CA GLU A 148 6.32 -12.65 -13.96
C GLU A 148 6.13 -11.31 -14.66
N LYS A 149 6.53 -11.25 -15.93
CA LYS A 149 6.13 -10.21 -16.86
C LYS A 149 5.22 -10.81 -17.91
N THR A 150 4.08 -10.20 -18.14
CA THR A 150 3.14 -10.58 -19.20
C THR A 150 2.71 -9.34 -19.99
N ASN A 151 2.16 -9.55 -21.19
CA ASN A 151 1.36 -8.50 -21.80
C ASN A 151 0.01 -8.36 -21.06
N LEU A 152 -0.81 -7.38 -21.45
CA LEU A 152 -2.11 -7.13 -20.79
C LEU A 152 -3.12 -8.28 -20.97
N LYS A 153 -2.87 -9.25 -21.85
CA LYS A 153 -3.71 -10.44 -22.04
C LYS A 153 -3.31 -11.62 -21.16
N GLY A 154 -2.20 -11.51 -20.43
CA GLY A 154 -1.64 -12.58 -19.62
C GLY A 154 -0.69 -13.52 -20.38
N GLU A 155 -0.28 -13.16 -21.60
CA GLU A 155 0.72 -13.91 -22.35
C GLU A 155 2.10 -13.59 -21.79
N ARG A 156 2.82 -14.64 -21.36
CA ARG A 156 4.09 -14.52 -20.66
C ARG A 156 5.21 -14.00 -21.54
N VAL A 157 5.91 -12.98 -21.06
CA VAL A 157 7.18 -12.53 -21.61
C VAL A 157 8.33 -13.25 -20.92
N TRP A 158 8.34 -13.26 -19.58
CA TRP A 158 9.29 -14.04 -18.78
C TRP A 158 8.71 -14.39 -17.39
N LEU A 159 9.29 -15.44 -16.82
CA LEU A 159 9.03 -15.88 -15.44
C LEU A 159 10.38 -16.04 -14.73
N LYS A 160 10.51 -15.54 -13.53
CA LYS A 160 11.75 -15.57 -12.75
C LYS A 160 11.51 -16.03 -11.33
N ASP A 161 12.46 -16.77 -10.82
CA ASP A 161 12.66 -17.08 -9.41
C ASP A 161 13.65 -16.07 -8.79
N ARG A 162 14.10 -16.34 -7.58
CA ARG A 162 15.16 -15.59 -6.89
C ARG A 162 16.41 -15.44 -7.78
N PRO A 163 17.12 -14.31 -7.69
CA PRO A 163 18.38 -14.14 -8.42
C PRO A 163 19.49 -14.97 -7.76
N PRO A 164 19.99 -16.03 -8.42
CA PRO A 164 21.07 -16.84 -7.88
C PRO A 164 22.38 -16.04 -7.74
N GLU A 165 22.60 -15.06 -8.61
CA GLU A 165 23.78 -14.19 -8.60
C GLU A 165 23.90 -13.34 -7.34
N ALA A 166 22.80 -13.16 -6.61
CA ALA A 166 22.80 -12.38 -5.38
C ALA A 166 23.49 -13.11 -4.20
N HIS A 167 23.57 -14.44 -4.24
CA HIS A 167 24.13 -15.30 -3.18
C HIS A 167 23.54 -15.13 -1.78
N VAL A 168 22.54 -14.23 -1.62
CA VAL A 168 21.90 -13.96 -0.31
C VAL A 168 21.00 -15.09 0.16
N TYR A 169 20.58 -15.95 -0.79
CA TYR A 169 19.72 -17.11 -0.52
C TYR A 169 20.50 -18.41 -0.31
N ASP A 170 21.82 -18.37 -0.33
CA ASP A 170 22.67 -19.52 -0.04
C ASP A 170 22.71 -19.84 1.48
N GLN A 171 22.22 -18.92 2.30
CA GLN A 171 22.13 -19.11 3.73
C GLN A 171 20.97 -20.05 4.11
N PRO A 172 21.14 -20.98 5.06
CA PRO A 172 20.16 -22.04 5.36
C PRO A 172 18.75 -21.58 5.74
N LYS A 173 18.60 -20.34 6.23
CA LYS A 173 17.32 -19.77 6.65
C LYS A 173 16.78 -18.70 5.70
N ALA A 174 17.55 -18.35 4.68
CA ALA A 174 17.12 -17.34 3.73
C ALA A 174 15.99 -17.90 2.84
N ARG A 175 14.98 -17.09 2.64
CA ARG A 175 13.82 -17.43 1.81
C ARG A 175 13.53 -16.28 0.85
N PHE A 176 13.09 -16.64 -0.34
CA PHE A 176 12.55 -15.72 -1.31
C PHE A 176 11.03 -15.77 -1.30
N ALA A 177 10.40 -14.64 -1.11
CA ALA A 177 8.95 -14.49 -1.19
C ALA A 177 8.63 -13.03 -1.55
N PRO A 178 8.50 -12.73 -2.86
CA PRO A 178 8.37 -11.38 -3.38
C PRO A 178 7.05 -10.74 -2.97
N THR A 179 7.07 -9.42 -2.82
CA THR A 179 5.88 -8.64 -2.45
C THR A 179 5.46 -7.68 -3.54
N ASN A 180 6.37 -6.85 -4.05
CA ASN A 180 6.01 -5.84 -5.04
C ASN A 180 7.23 -5.42 -5.89
N ILE A 181 6.97 -4.70 -6.98
CA ILE A 181 7.95 -4.24 -7.98
C ILE A 181 7.81 -2.73 -8.13
N ALA A 182 8.89 -2.02 -8.42
CA ALA A 182 8.90 -0.59 -8.71
C ALA A 182 9.80 -0.28 -9.89
N PHE A 183 9.46 0.73 -10.69
CA PHE A 183 10.14 1.07 -11.93
C PHE A 183 10.90 2.39 -11.83
N ALA A 184 12.16 2.38 -12.22
CA ALA A 184 12.97 3.58 -12.34
C ALA A 184 12.81 4.25 -13.71
N PRO A 185 13.09 5.57 -13.79
CA PRO A 185 12.98 6.31 -15.05
C PRO A 185 13.90 5.81 -16.19
N ASP A 186 15.03 5.19 -15.86
CA ASP A 186 15.98 4.62 -16.81
C ASP A 186 15.54 3.26 -17.39
N GLY A 187 14.39 2.77 -16.94
CA GLY A 187 13.86 1.49 -17.37
C GLY A 187 14.26 0.31 -16.48
N SER A 188 15.16 0.48 -15.55
CA SER A 188 15.46 -0.52 -14.54
C SER A 188 14.28 -0.71 -13.56
N PHE A 189 14.29 -1.80 -12.80
CA PHE A 189 13.23 -2.05 -11.81
C PHE A 189 13.78 -2.68 -10.54
N TYR A 190 13.03 -2.53 -9.47
CA TYR A 190 13.33 -3.04 -8.14
C TYR A 190 12.27 -4.03 -7.71
N LEU A 191 12.70 -5.12 -7.10
CA LEU A 191 11.86 -6.15 -6.53
C LEU A 191 12.06 -6.21 -5.02
N ALA A 192 10.99 -6.12 -4.25
CA ALA A 192 11.03 -6.33 -2.81
C ALA A 192 10.73 -7.79 -2.45
N ASP A 193 11.60 -8.40 -1.65
CA ASP A 193 11.46 -9.74 -1.07
C ASP A 193 10.92 -9.66 0.37
N GLY A 194 9.79 -8.96 0.55
CA GLY A 194 9.31 -8.55 1.87
C GLY A 194 8.70 -9.67 2.72
N TYR A 195 8.26 -10.76 2.14
CA TYR A 195 7.81 -11.95 2.87
C TYR A 195 8.89 -13.03 2.99
N GLY A 196 10.02 -12.82 2.34
CA GLY A 196 11.20 -13.66 2.44
C GLY A 196 12.23 -13.12 3.41
N SER A 197 13.38 -12.74 2.89
CA SER A 197 14.53 -12.27 3.67
C SER A 197 14.68 -10.74 3.69
N ASN A 198 13.71 -10.01 3.19
CA ASN A 198 13.65 -8.53 3.17
C ASN A 198 14.76 -7.88 2.33
N TYR A 199 15.21 -8.53 1.29
CA TYR A 199 16.12 -7.93 0.33
C TYR A 199 15.36 -7.13 -0.73
N ILE A 200 16.06 -6.15 -1.29
CA ILE A 200 15.64 -5.42 -2.49
C ILE A 200 16.60 -5.79 -3.60
N HIS A 201 16.07 -6.29 -4.70
CA HIS A 201 16.85 -6.66 -5.88
C HIS A 201 16.64 -5.62 -6.97
N HIS A 202 17.74 -5.12 -7.51
CA HIS A 202 17.75 -4.21 -8.66
C HIS A 202 18.07 -4.98 -9.93
N TYR A 203 17.22 -4.83 -10.92
CA TYR A 203 17.36 -5.38 -12.27
C TYR A 203 17.45 -4.24 -13.28
N ASP A 204 18.17 -4.44 -14.39
CA ASP A 204 18.12 -3.50 -15.51
C ASP A 204 16.79 -3.65 -16.30
N LYS A 205 16.64 -2.82 -17.33
CA LYS A 205 15.43 -2.80 -18.20
C LYS A 205 15.15 -4.14 -18.89
N ASP A 206 16.19 -4.96 -19.10
CA ASP A 206 16.10 -6.27 -19.76
C ASP A 206 15.86 -7.41 -18.75
N GLY A 207 15.73 -7.06 -17.46
CA GLY A 207 15.52 -8.01 -16.38
C GLY A 207 16.77 -8.77 -15.96
N ILE A 208 17.96 -8.23 -16.22
CA ILE A 208 19.22 -8.78 -15.76
C ILE A 208 19.52 -8.22 -14.37
N TRP A 209 19.78 -9.11 -13.41
CA TRP A 209 20.13 -8.72 -12.06
C TRP A 209 21.39 -7.86 -12.00
N LYS A 210 21.39 -6.82 -11.19
CA LYS A 210 22.50 -5.86 -11.04
C LYS A 210 23.09 -5.88 -9.64
N LYS A 211 22.22 -5.80 -8.63
CA LYS A 211 22.64 -5.79 -7.23
C LYS A 211 21.50 -6.14 -6.29
N THR A 212 21.88 -6.43 -5.05
CA THR A 212 20.95 -6.66 -3.93
C THR A 212 21.40 -5.84 -2.73
N PHE A 213 20.43 -5.26 -2.01
CA PHE A 213 20.66 -4.54 -0.78
C PHE A 213 19.51 -4.80 0.21
N GLY A 214 19.56 -4.19 1.39
CA GLY A 214 18.53 -4.43 2.40
C GLY A 214 18.84 -5.61 3.32
N GLY A 215 17.86 -6.47 3.50
CA GLY A 215 17.87 -7.58 4.46
C GLY A 215 17.12 -7.25 5.74
N THR A 216 16.90 -8.26 6.58
CA THR A 216 16.08 -8.15 7.80
C THR A 216 16.77 -7.31 8.87
N GLY A 217 16.06 -6.34 9.45
CA GLY A 217 16.54 -5.50 10.56
C GLY A 217 15.63 -4.30 10.84
N THR A 218 16.07 -3.47 11.78
CA THR A 218 15.38 -2.23 12.18
C THR A 218 16.18 -0.97 11.85
N GLU A 219 17.46 -1.13 11.53
CA GLU A 219 18.37 -0.05 11.18
C GLU A 219 17.97 0.58 9.84
N ALA A 220 18.51 1.75 9.55
CA ALA A 220 18.33 2.39 8.25
C ALA A 220 18.83 1.49 7.12
N GLY A 221 18.03 1.29 6.08
CA GLY A 221 18.33 0.39 4.97
C GLY A 221 18.12 -1.10 5.25
N LYS A 222 17.62 -1.45 6.45
CA LYS A 222 17.13 -2.79 6.79
C LYS A 222 15.62 -2.78 6.97
N PHE A 223 14.95 -3.90 6.78
CA PHE A 223 13.50 -3.96 6.72
C PHE A 223 12.93 -5.12 7.56
N ARG A 224 11.69 -4.95 7.97
CA ARG A 224 10.82 -6.03 8.46
C ARG A 224 9.52 -5.97 7.66
N THR A 225 9.41 -6.87 6.72
CA THR A 225 8.38 -6.87 5.69
C THR A 225 8.46 -5.62 4.81
N ALA A 226 9.49 -5.56 3.93
CA ALA A 226 9.55 -4.60 2.82
C ALA A 226 8.39 -4.89 1.87
N HIS A 227 7.19 -4.36 2.16
CA HIS A 227 5.96 -4.82 1.54
C HIS A 227 5.66 -4.12 0.22
N GLY A 228 5.41 -2.82 0.25
CA GLY A 228 5.32 -1.97 -0.93
C GLY A 228 6.67 -1.36 -1.26
N ILE A 229 6.92 -1.17 -2.52
CA ILE A 229 8.08 -0.46 -3.04
C ILE A 229 7.65 0.40 -4.21
N TRP A 230 8.15 1.62 -4.29
CA TRP A 230 7.84 2.58 -5.35
C TRP A 230 9.06 3.43 -5.69
N VAL A 231 9.17 3.90 -6.92
CA VAL A 231 10.12 4.96 -7.27
C VAL A 231 9.35 6.28 -7.28
N ASP A 232 9.57 7.08 -6.25
CA ASP A 232 9.02 8.43 -6.17
C ASP A 232 9.82 9.38 -7.07
N ALA A 233 9.30 9.61 -8.25
CA ALA A 233 9.82 10.56 -9.24
C ALA A 233 8.84 11.72 -9.46
N ARG A 234 8.12 12.16 -8.40
CA ARG A 234 7.20 13.29 -8.49
C ARG A 234 7.91 14.55 -8.97
N PRO A 235 7.22 15.46 -9.67
CA PRO A 235 7.81 16.66 -10.24
C PRO A 235 8.65 17.48 -9.26
N GLY A 236 9.83 17.90 -9.68
CA GLY A 236 10.74 18.71 -8.86
C GLY A 236 11.54 17.95 -7.80
N ARG A 237 11.52 16.61 -7.81
CA ARG A 237 12.27 15.75 -6.89
C ARG A 237 13.30 14.91 -7.63
N GLU A 238 14.42 14.66 -6.97
CA GLU A 238 15.30 13.55 -7.39
C GLU A 238 14.60 12.22 -7.15
N PRO A 239 14.59 11.30 -8.12
CA PRO A 239 13.97 10.00 -7.95
C PRO A 239 14.54 9.22 -6.78
N MET A 240 13.68 8.71 -5.92
CA MET A 240 14.03 7.91 -4.75
C MET A 240 13.18 6.65 -4.65
N LEU A 241 13.77 5.60 -4.08
CA LEU A 241 13.00 4.46 -3.62
C LEU A 241 12.25 4.81 -2.35
N VAL A 242 10.96 4.54 -2.32
CA VAL A 242 10.11 4.60 -1.12
C VAL A 242 9.68 3.18 -0.81
N ILE A 243 9.94 2.73 0.42
CA ILE A 243 9.65 1.36 0.84
C ILE A 243 8.71 1.40 2.04
N ALA A 244 7.57 0.73 1.90
CA ALA A 244 6.67 0.43 3.01
C ALA A 244 7.30 -0.66 3.89
N ASP A 245 8.11 -0.25 4.85
CA ASP A 245 8.75 -1.12 5.84
C ASP A 245 7.74 -1.45 6.94
N ARG A 246 6.79 -2.30 6.54
CA ARG A 246 5.49 -2.47 7.18
C ARG A 246 5.57 -2.87 8.63
N ALA A 247 6.33 -3.91 8.97
CA ALA A 247 6.42 -4.39 10.34
C ALA A 247 7.38 -3.57 11.22
N ASN A 248 8.05 -2.57 10.66
CA ASN A 248 8.73 -1.50 11.38
C ASN A 248 7.87 -0.22 11.47
N ASN A 249 6.64 -0.24 10.95
CA ASN A 249 5.67 0.86 11.01
C ASN A 249 6.21 2.18 10.43
N ARG A 250 6.86 2.12 9.27
CA ARG A 250 7.51 3.29 8.68
C ARG A 250 7.57 3.23 7.15
N LEU A 251 7.75 4.39 6.54
CA LEU A 251 8.31 4.49 5.19
C LEU A 251 9.81 4.74 5.29
N GLN A 252 10.59 4.10 4.44
CA GLN A 252 11.99 4.42 4.24
C GLN A 252 12.21 4.98 2.84
N TYR A 253 12.95 6.09 2.76
CA TYR A 253 13.38 6.72 1.52
C TYR A 253 14.85 6.40 1.30
N LEU A 254 15.17 5.80 0.15
CA LEU A 254 16.52 5.44 -0.25
C LEU A 254 16.84 6.06 -1.60
N SER A 255 18.12 6.34 -1.85
CA SER A 255 18.56 6.61 -3.21
C SER A 255 18.33 5.39 -4.10
N LEU A 256 18.32 5.56 -5.41
CA LEU A 256 18.22 4.44 -6.36
C LEU A 256 19.40 3.45 -6.21
N ASP A 257 20.48 3.88 -5.57
CA ASP A 257 21.61 3.01 -5.18
C ASP A 257 21.36 2.21 -3.90
N GLY A 258 20.22 2.38 -3.24
CA GLY A 258 19.85 1.68 -2.02
C GLY A 258 20.48 2.27 -0.75
N LYS A 259 21.04 3.51 -0.79
CA LYS A 259 21.54 4.20 0.39
C LYS A 259 20.39 4.88 1.14
N PRO A 260 20.25 4.67 2.45
CA PRO A 260 19.22 5.34 3.24
C PRO A 260 19.36 6.87 3.20
N VAL A 261 18.23 7.57 3.01
CA VAL A 261 18.13 9.03 2.98
C VAL A 261 17.33 9.55 4.16
N SER A 262 16.10 9.05 4.34
CA SER A 262 15.21 9.48 5.42
C SER A 262 14.17 8.41 5.75
N MET A 263 13.44 8.64 6.85
CA MET A 263 12.35 7.77 7.29
C MET A 263 11.16 8.59 7.76
N ASP A 264 9.94 8.11 7.51
CA ASP A 264 8.71 8.63 8.11
C ASP A 264 8.10 7.55 9.02
N THR A 265 8.06 7.84 10.31
CA THR A 265 7.47 6.99 11.35
C THR A 265 6.21 7.58 11.97
N ALA A 266 5.86 8.82 11.62
CA ALA A 266 4.79 9.57 12.27
C ALA A 266 3.46 9.46 11.51
N ASN A 267 3.51 9.41 10.19
CA ASN A 267 2.33 9.58 9.35
C ASN A 267 1.74 8.26 8.83
N VAL A 268 2.42 7.16 9.05
CA VAL A 268 1.99 5.80 8.70
C VAL A 268 1.95 4.90 9.93
N SER A 269 1.20 3.81 9.87
CA SER A 269 1.07 2.88 11.00
C SER A 269 1.43 1.45 10.60
N PHE A 270 0.88 0.95 9.51
CA PHE A 270 1.21 -0.38 8.97
C PHE A 270 1.12 -0.33 7.44
N PRO A 271 2.00 0.48 6.80
CA PRO A 271 1.88 0.81 5.38
C PRO A 271 2.01 -0.45 4.50
N ALA A 272 1.21 -0.53 3.47
CA ALA A 272 1.15 -1.71 2.62
C ALA A 272 1.70 -1.46 1.21
N HIS A 273 1.35 -0.35 0.59
CA HIS A 273 1.80 0.02 -0.76
C HIS A 273 2.08 1.51 -0.86
N ILE A 274 2.64 1.94 -1.98
CA ILE A 274 2.86 3.35 -2.32
C ILE A 274 2.55 3.53 -3.81
N GLU A 275 1.84 4.60 -4.15
CA GLU A 275 1.71 5.05 -5.54
C GLU A 275 1.75 6.57 -5.61
N THR A 276 2.17 7.12 -6.75
CA THR A 276 2.20 8.57 -6.97
C THR A 276 1.43 8.97 -8.23
N ARG A 277 0.72 10.10 -8.15
CA ARG A 277 0.06 10.73 -9.31
C ARG A 277 0.22 12.24 -9.23
N GLY A 278 0.87 12.85 -10.23
CA GLY A 278 1.23 14.26 -10.18
C GLY A 278 2.10 14.57 -8.96
N GLU A 279 1.67 15.48 -8.11
CA GLU A 279 2.39 15.83 -6.87
C GLU A 279 1.96 14.99 -5.65
N ILE A 280 0.97 14.13 -5.79
CA ILE A 280 0.39 13.34 -4.69
C ILE A 280 1.10 12.00 -4.56
N MET A 281 1.41 11.62 -3.32
CA MET A 281 1.77 10.25 -2.95
C MET A 281 0.64 9.66 -2.10
N MET A 282 0.22 8.47 -2.44
CA MET A 282 -0.82 7.71 -1.76
C MET A 282 -0.22 6.48 -1.08
N VAL A 283 -0.61 6.25 0.17
CA VAL A 283 -0.14 5.11 0.96
C VAL A 283 -1.34 4.42 1.61
N PRO A 284 -1.81 3.29 1.08
CA PRO A 284 -2.74 2.42 1.80
C PRO A 284 -2.05 1.84 3.03
N ASP A 285 -2.77 1.84 4.15
CA ASP A 285 -2.30 1.42 5.46
C ASP A 285 -3.28 0.39 6.03
N LEU A 286 -2.82 -0.81 6.31
CA LEU A 286 -3.64 -1.92 6.83
C LEU A 286 -4.32 -1.59 8.16
N HIS A 287 -3.98 -0.48 8.79
CA HIS A 287 -4.68 0.06 9.96
C HIS A 287 -5.84 0.98 9.54
N ALA A 288 -6.65 0.51 8.59
CA ALA A 288 -7.98 1.03 8.21
C ALA A 288 -7.99 2.44 7.62
N ARG A 289 -6.95 2.85 6.88
CA ARG A 289 -6.90 4.16 6.23
C ARG A 289 -6.07 4.16 4.95
N ILE A 290 -6.25 5.21 4.14
CA ILE A 290 -5.35 5.55 3.04
C ILE A 290 -4.85 6.97 3.29
N THR A 291 -3.54 7.17 3.33
CA THR A 291 -2.93 8.48 3.57
C THR A 291 -2.53 9.09 2.24
N LEU A 292 -2.96 10.34 2.00
CA LEU A 292 -2.48 11.15 0.89
C LEU A 292 -1.46 12.16 1.42
N PHE A 293 -0.34 12.25 0.71
CA PHE A 293 0.74 13.18 0.99
C PHE A 293 0.92 14.17 -0.18
N ASP A 294 1.28 15.41 0.15
CA ASP A 294 1.65 16.42 -0.84
C ASP A 294 3.08 16.21 -1.36
N LYS A 295 3.52 17.12 -2.25
CA LYS A 295 4.87 17.13 -2.81
C LYS A 295 6.00 17.19 -1.76
N ASP A 296 5.74 17.72 -0.57
CA ASP A 296 6.71 17.87 0.52
C ASP A 296 6.62 16.74 1.55
N ASN A 297 5.87 15.67 1.25
CA ASN A 297 5.57 14.55 2.13
C ASN A 297 4.80 14.95 3.39
N LYS A 298 4.04 16.03 3.36
CA LYS A 298 3.10 16.39 4.42
C LYS A 298 1.77 15.71 4.18
N VAL A 299 1.13 15.26 5.25
CA VAL A 299 -0.19 14.65 5.16
C VAL A 299 -1.23 15.67 4.71
N ILE A 300 -1.91 15.37 3.61
CA ILE A 300 -3.09 16.10 3.14
C ILE A 300 -4.31 15.61 3.91
N THR A 301 -4.54 14.31 3.89
CA THR A 301 -5.72 13.69 4.53
C THR A 301 -5.50 12.19 4.75
N HIS A 302 -6.26 11.61 5.67
CA HIS A 302 -6.40 10.16 5.85
C HIS A 302 -7.81 9.75 5.41
N LEU A 303 -7.95 9.18 4.21
CA LEU A 303 -9.23 8.69 3.71
C LEU A 303 -9.75 7.54 4.56
N GLY A 304 -11.02 7.60 4.94
CA GLY A 304 -11.72 6.56 5.69
C GLY A 304 -11.29 6.39 7.16
N TYR A 305 -10.34 7.19 7.67
CA TYR A 305 -9.83 7.06 9.04
C TYR A 305 -10.89 7.38 10.10
N ASN A 306 -10.90 6.55 11.13
CA ASN A 306 -11.60 6.81 12.40
C ASN A 306 -10.92 6.00 13.51
N ALA A 307 -10.57 6.67 14.60
CA ALA A 307 -9.77 6.07 15.67
C ALA A 307 -10.46 4.87 16.35
N ASP A 308 -11.77 4.96 16.60
CA ASP A 308 -12.51 3.88 17.23
C ASP A 308 -12.72 2.69 16.28
N TRP A 309 -13.00 2.97 15.02
CA TRP A 309 -13.05 1.94 13.99
C TRP A 309 -11.70 1.22 13.83
N THR A 310 -10.60 1.97 13.83
CA THR A 310 -9.25 1.39 13.76
C THR A 310 -8.99 0.46 14.94
N LYS A 311 -9.35 0.84 16.16
CA LYS A 311 -9.25 -0.05 17.33
C LYS A 311 -10.06 -1.32 17.15
N GLU A 312 -11.30 -1.20 16.65
CA GLU A 312 -12.17 -2.34 16.40
C GLU A 312 -11.58 -3.29 15.35
N VAL A 313 -11.07 -2.74 14.25
CA VAL A 313 -10.40 -3.51 13.17
C VAL A 313 -9.17 -4.26 13.70
N LEU A 314 -8.41 -3.65 14.59
CA LEU A 314 -7.18 -4.22 15.13
C LEU A 314 -7.41 -5.23 16.26
N ASP A 315 -8.59 -5.25 16.87
CA ASP A 315 -8.92 -6.21 17.94
C ASP A 315 -8.96 -7.65 17.42
N GLY A 316 -7.81 -8.32 17.49
CA GLY A 316 -7.60 -9.68 17.02
C GLY A 316 -7.89 -9.89 15.53
N LYS A 317 -8.01 -8.81 14.74
CA LYS A 317 -8.35 -8.81 13.30
C LYS A 317 -9.64 -9.57 12.95
N LYS A 318 -10.57 -9.68 13.88
CA LYS A 318 -11.83 -10.42 13.68
C LYS A 318 -12.74 -9.80 12.63
N VAL A 319 -12.77 -8.46 12.57
CA VAL A 319 -13.59 -7.69 11.62
C VAL A 319 -13.25 -8.06 10.17
N ARG A 320 -12.01 -8.45 9.89
CA ARG A 320 -11.54 -8.87 8.57
C ARG A 320 -12.39 -9.98 7.93
N GLN A 321 -12.96 -10.87 8.74
CA GLN A 321 -13.77 -12.02 8.30
C GLN A 321 -15.27 -11.86 8.63
N GLN A 322 -15.71 -10.65 8.95
CA GLN A 322 -17.08 -10.36 9.38
C GLN A 322 -17.70 -9.24 8.52
N PRO A 323 -18.07 -9.53 7.24
CA PRO A 323 -18.58 -8.51 6.31
C PRO A 323 -19.78 -7.72 6.85
N GLN A 324 -20.60 -8.35 7.70
CA GLN A 324 -21.76 -7.73 8.34
C GLN A 324 -21.40 -6.60 9.33
N ARG A 325 -20.13 -6.50 9.71
CA ARG A 325 -19.62 -5.42 10.59
C ARG A 325 -18.97 -4.29 9.81
N TRP A 326 -18.71 -4.47 8.52
CA TRP A 326 -18.04 -3.46 7.72
C TRP A 326 -18.92 -2.21 7.58
N GLN A 327 -18.32 -1.07 7.78
CA GLN A 327 -19.02 0.21 7.79
C GLN A 327 -18.84 0.94 6.46
N ALA A 328 -19.89 1.64 6.02
CA ALA A 328 -19.85 2.49 4.84
C ALA A 328 -18.84 3.63 5.03
N GLY A 329 -18.03 3.90 4.00
CA GLY A 329 -16.96 4.90 4.04
C GLY A 329 -15.77 4.53 4.93
N ARG A 330 -15.66 3.27 5.37
CA ARG A 330 -14.57 2.76 6.20
C ARG A 330 -13.85 1.61 5.53
N PHE A 331 -12.53 1.61 5.65
CA PHE A 331 -11.69 0.48 5.26
C PHE A 331 -11.47 -0.46 6.43
N VAL A 332 -11.16 -1.71 6.11
CA VAL A 332 -10.73 -2.68 7.11
C VAL A 332 -9.21 -2.86 7.02
N HIS A 333 -8.72 -3.41 5.94
CA HIS A 333 -7.29 -3.56 5.69
C HIS A 333 -6.99 -3.21 4.22
N PRO A 334 -6.94 -1.91 3.84
CA PRO A 334 -6.54 -1.52 2.50
C PRO A 334 -5.10 -1.98 2.26
N HIS A 335 -4.95 -2.92 1.32
CA HIS A 335 -3.69 -3.59 1.05
C HIS A 335 -2.95 -2.96 -0.12
N ASP A 336 -3.71 -2.54 -1.12
CA ASP A 336 -3.23 -1.80 -2.27
C ASP A 336 -4.25 -0.75 -2.69
N ALA A 337 -3.78 0.29 -3.35
CA ALA A 337 -4.63 1.30 -3.96
C ALA A 337 -3.91 1.93 -5.15
N CYS A 338 -4.63 2.11 -6.26
CA CYS A 338 -4.11 2.75 -7.45
C CYS A 338 -5.03 3.86 -7.95
N PHE A 339 -4.43 4.87 -8.59
CA PHE A 339 -5.19 5.90 -9.27
C PHE A 339 -5.65 5.40 -10.64
N ASP A 340 -6.89 5.76 -11.01
CA ASP A 340 -7.28 5.65 -12.42
C ASP A 340 -6.86 6.91 -13.21
N ASN A 341 -7.16 6.91 -14.51
CA ASN A 341 -6.76 7.98 -15.41
C ASN A 341 -7.39 9.35 -15.06
N ASP A 342 -8.52 9.35 -14.35
CA ASP A 342 -9.27 10.55 -13.94
C ASP A 342 -8.91 11.01 -12.51
N GLY A 343 -8.08 10.25 -11.79
CA GLY A 343 -7.69 10.53 -10.41
C GLY A 343 -8.67 10.02 -9.36
N ASN A 344 -9.57 9.12 -9.74
CA ASN A 344 -10.28 8.27 -8.81
C ASN A 344 -9.31 7.22 -8.26
N ILE A 345 -9.71 6.50 -7.20
CA ILE A 345 -8.85 5.52 -6.54
C ILE A 345 -9.56 4.17 -6.48
N VAL A 346 -8.90 3.13 -6.96
CA VAL A 346 -9.30 1.74 -6.74
C VAL A 346 -8.56 1.21 -5.54
N VAL A 347 -9.25 0.53 -4.64
CA VAL A 347 -8.68 -0.01 -3.40
C VAL A 347 -8.95 -1.50 -3.32
N ALA A 348 -7.91 -2.29 -3.17
CA ALA A 348 -7.99 -3.72 -2.86
C ALA A 348 -7.77 -3.93 -1.36
N GLU A 349 -8.71 -4.61 -0.70
CA GLU A 349 -8.64 -4.81 0.74
C GLU A 349 -8.33 -6.27 1.10
N TRP A 350 -7.39 -6.46 1.99
CA TRP A 350 -7.04 -7.77 2.55
C TRP A 350 -8.06 -8.23 3.58
N VAL A 351 -9.24 -8.61 3.11
CA VAL A 351 -10.39 -9.10 3.91
C VAL A 351 -10.97 -10.37 3.31
N VAL A 352 -11.84 -11.07 4.05
CA VAL A 352 -12.48 -12.31 3.59
C VAL A 352 -14.01 -12.19 3.74
N PRO A 353 -14.78 -12.26 2.65
CA PRO A 353 -14.31 -12.31 1.25
C PRO A 353 -13.61 -11.02 0.85
N GLY A 354 -12.74 -11.07 -0.17
CA GLY A 354 -12.05 -9.91 -0.69
C GLY A 354 -13.03 -8.79 -1.08
N ARG A 355 -12.63 -7.54 -0.86
CA ARG A 355 -13.45 -6.36 -1.18
C ARG A 355 -12.67 -5.39 -2.06
N LEU A 356 -13.31 -4.90 -3.10
CA LEU A 356 -12.85 -3.77 -3.87
C LEU A 356 -13.67 -2.54 -3.52
N THR A 357 -13.02 -1.40 -3.43
CA THR A 357 -13.67 -0.11 -3.21
C THR A 357 -13.22 0.86 -4.30
N TYR A 358 -14.16 1.54 -4.93
CA TYR A 358 -13.88 2.62 -5.87
C TYR A 358 -14.20 3.96 -5.19
N LEU A 359 -13.20 4.81 -5.12
CA LEU A 359 -13.33 6.17 -4.59
C LEU A 359 -13.43 7.12 -5.77
N ARG A 360 -14.64 7.56 -6.08
CA ARG A 360 -14.91 8.52 -7.15
C ARG A 360 -14.59 9.93 -6.66
N LYS A 361 -13.67 10.60 -7.32
CA LYS A 361 -13.32 11.98 -6.99
C LYS A 361 -14.55 12.88 -7.16
N VAL A 362 -14.85 13.67 -6.11
CA VAL A 362 -15.89 14.69 -6.18
C VAL A 362 -15.23 15.94 -6.73
N SER A 363 -15.65 16.38 -7.91
CA SER A 363 -15.23 17.68 -8.45
C SER A 363 -15.62 18.78 -7.48
N GLY A 364 -14.64 19.58 -7.06
CA GLY A 364 -14.82 20.76 -6.22
C GLY A 364 -15.53 21.88 -6.97
#